data_41373b300508bc759266495cd4f9f3b2
#
_entry.id   41373b300508bc759266495cd4f9f3b2
#
_cell.length_a   1.000
_cell.length_b   1.000
_cell.length_c   1.000
_cell.angle_alpha   90.00
_cell.angle_beta   90.00
_cell.angle_gamma   90.00
#
_symmetry.space_group_name_H-M   'P 1'
#
loop_
_entity.id
_entity.type
_entity.pdbx_description
1 polymer ?
#
loop_
_entity_poly.entity_id
_entity_poly.type
_entity_poly.pdbx_seq_one_letter_code
_entity_poly.pdbx_strand_id
1 'polypeptide(L)'
;LKIGIIYGTNASGKTNILNAMEFFRMLVLSMPKDRNKKTGVVPFLLDETSRNEKTKMSMSFYINKLKYILSFELDSKYIHSETLFVYESIRPTKLYSRTYDSNTDSSVIEFGSNLKLSKKSQDTISGNTINNCSVLAAFGKSNVEKTKLNDVYDYFAMQVKDVLAPGM
;
A
#
# COMPACT_ATOMS: atom_id res chain seq x y z
N LEU A 1 4.63 8.49 23.92
CA LEU A 1 4.23 9.06 22.61
C LEU A 1 5.49 9.53 21.91
N LYS A 2 5.74 9.07 20.67
CA LYS A 2 6.84 9.60 19.84
C LYS A 2 6.23 10.62 18.90
N ILE A 3 6.70 11.86 18.97
CA ILE A 3 6.24 12.97 18.12
C ILE A 3 7.38 13.31 17.17
N GLY A 4 7.09 13.33 15.87
CA GLY A 4 7.98 13.85 14.83
C GLY A 4 7.47 15.21 14.36
N ILE A 5 8.35 16.19 14.25
CA ILE A 5 8.02 17.52 13.73
C ILE A 5 8.89 17.79 12.51
N ILE A 6 8.26 18.20 11.40
CA ILE A 6 8.95 18.50 10.14
C ILE A 6 9.01 20.01 9.98
N TYR A 7 10.23 20.56 9.98
CA TYR A 7 10.50 21.99 9.74
C TYR A 7 11.12 22.20 8.37
N GLY A 8 10.95 23.38 7.82
CA GLY A 8 11.58 23.80 6.58
C GLY A 8 10.97 25.11 6.08
N THR A 9 11.65 25.75 5.14
CA THR A 9 11.18 26.96 4.46
C THR A 9 9.89 26.70 3.67
N ASN A 10 9.17 27.73 3.29
CA ASN A 10 8.01 27.59 2.40
C ASN A 10 8.47 26.95 1.07
N ALA A 11 7.61 26.15 0.45
CA ALA A 11 7.89 25.39 -0.75
C ALA A 11 9.00 24.30 -0.64
N SER A 12 9.45 23.91 0.57
CA SER A 12 10.45 22.86 0.77
C SER A 12 9.91 21.42 0.68
N GLY A 13 8.66 21.23 0.25
CA GLY A 13 8.06 19.90 0.07
C GLY A 13 7.45 19.26 1.32
N LYS A 14 7.32 19.97 2.45
CA LYS A 14 6.70 19.43 3.68
C LYS A 14 5.31 18.86 3.44
N THR A 15 4.46 19.61 2.76
CA THR A 15 3.10 19.19 2.40
C THR A 15 3.11 17.96 1.48
N ASN A 16 4.08 17.85 0.59
CA ASN A 16 4.21 16.69 -0.30
C ASN A 16 4.48 15.40 0.48
N ILE A 17 5.27 15.46 1.57
CA ILE A 17 5.49 14.30 2.44
C ILE A 17 4.17 13.86 3.09
N LEU A 18 3.40 14.80 3.61
CA LEU A 18 2.10 14.52 4.22
C LEU A 18 1.12 13.96 3.19
N ASN A 19 1.04 14.56 2.00
CA ASN A 19 0.20 14.06 0.90
C ASN A 19 0.61 12.65 0.46
N ALA A 20 1.91 12.35 0.42
CA ALA A 20 2.40 11.01 0.11
C ALA A 20 2.01 9.98 1.18
N MET A 21 2.04 10.36 2.46
CA MET A 21 1.59 9.49 3.56
C MET A 21 0.09 9.23 3.47
N GLU A 22 -0.72 10.25 3.21
CA GLU A 22 -2.18 10.09 3.04
C GLU A 22 -2.52 9.26 1.81
N PHE A 23 -1.83 9.49 0.69
CA PHE A 23 -1.99 8.67 -0.51
C PHE A 23 -1.65 7.19 -0.23
N PHE A 24 -0.56 6.95 0.50
CA PHE A 24 -0.16 5.59 0.91
C PHE A 24 -1.24 4.92 1.78
N ARG A 25 -1.77 5.66 2.76
CA ARG A 25 -2.88 5.22 3.61
C ARG A 25 -4.13 4.90 2.78
N MET A 26 -4.47 5.78 1.83
CA MET A 26 -5.60 5.57 0.93
C MET A 26 -5.44 4.29 0.09
N LEU A 27 -4.25 4.00 -0.45
CA LEU A 27 -3.98 2.75 -1.17
C LEU A 27 -4.26 1.52 -0.31
N VAL A 28 -3.93 1.57 0.98
CA VAL A 28 -4.13 0.44 1.91
C VAL A 28 -5.59 0.25 2.30
N LEU A 29 -6.35 1.34 2.50
CA LEU A 29 -7.68 1.29 3.12
C LEU A 29 -8.83 1.36 2.11
N SER A 30 -8.61 1.98 0.95
CA SER A 30 -9.68 2.31 0.02
C SER A 30 -9.75 1.34 -1.14
N MET A 31 -10.89 0.66 -1.27
CA MET A 31 -11.16 -0.18 -2.43
C MET A 31 -11.75 0.68 -3.56
N PRO A 32 -11.20 0.65 -4.79
CA PRO A 32 -11.79 1.34 -5.93
C PRO A 32 -13.21 0.83 -6.21
N LYS A 33 -14.08 1.70 -6.76
CA LYS A 33 -15.45 1.32 -7.11
C LYS A 33 -15.50 0.31 -8.26
N ASP A 34 -14.58 0.42 -9.21
CA ASP A 34 -14.48 -0.41 -10.39
C ASP A 34 -13.07 -0.43 -10.97
N ARG A 35 -12.85 -1.29 -11.99
CA ARG A 35 -11.55 -1.47 -12.66
C ARG A 35 -11.07 -0.25 -13.44
N ASN A 36 -11.96 0.67 -13.83
CA ASN A 36 -11.63 1.83 -14.65
C ASN A 36 -11.22 3.05 -13.81
N LYS A 37 -11.45 3.00 -12.49
CA LYS A 37 -11.05 4.08 -11.60
C LYS A 37 -9.53 4.18 -11.57
N LYS A 38 -9.00 5.39 -11.73
CA LYS A 38 -7.56 5.65 -11.61
C LYS A 38 -7.07 5.39 -10.18
N THR A 39 -5.81 5.02 -10.02
CA THR A 39 -5.15 4.81 -8.73
C THR A 39 -5.08 6.08 -7.89
N GLY A 40 -5.14 7.24 -8.52
CA GLY A 40 -5.02 8.54 -7.87
C GLY A 40 -3.58 9.04 -7.75
N VAL A 41 -2.59 8.27 -8.21
CA VAL A 41 -1.21 8.75 -8.23
C VAL A 41 -1.08 9.92 -9.19
N VAL A 42 -0.39 10.97 -8.73
CA VAL A 42 -0.01 12.13 -9.53
C VAL A 42 1.47 12.00 -9.84
N PRO A 43 1.88 11.74 -11.09
CA PRO A 43 3.28 11.65 -11.45
C PRO A 43 3.96 13.02 -11.30
N PHE A 44 5.28 13.03 -11.19
CA PHE A 44 6.03 14.27 -11.20
C PHE A 44 5.95 14.92 -12.59
N LEU A 45 5.32 16.11 -12.66
CA LEU A 45 4.95 16.75 -13.93
C LEU A 45 6.00 17.70 -14.48
N LEU A 46 7.04 18.05 -13.71
CA LEU A 46 8.05 19.04 -14.08
C LEU A 46 9.15 18.47 -14.99
N ASP A 47 9.18 17.15 -15.18
CA ASP A 47 10.11 16.46 -16.06
C ASP A 47 9.34 15.58 -17.03
N GLU A 48 9.64 15.69 -18.33
CA GLU A 48 8.95 14.94 -19.40
C GLU A 48 9.18 13.42 -19.29
N THR A 49 10.34 12.99 -18.83
CA THR A 49 10.67 11.58 -18.69
C THR A 49 9.90 10.96 -17.53
N SER A 50 9.80 11.64 -16.40
CA SER A 50 9.11 11.19 -15.20
C SER A 50 7.58 11.04 -15.35
N ARG A 51 6.98 11.71 -16.34
CA ARG A 51 5.53 11.60 -16.61
C ARG A 51 5.09 10.20 -17.00
N ASN A 52 5.97 9.45 -17.64
CA ASN A 52 5.70 8.11 -18.17
C ASN A 52 6.29 7.01 -17.27
N GLU A 53 7.01 7.37 -16.23
CA GLU A 53 7.58 6.41 -15.29
C GLU A 53 6.58 5.97 -14.24
N LYS A 54 6.76 4.74 -13.77
CA LYS A 54 5.99 4.22 -12.65
C LYS A 54 6.46 4.87 -11.35
N THR A 55 5.50 5.28 -10.52
CA THR A 55 5.79 5.78 -9.19
C THR A 55 6.15 4.63 -8.26
N LYS A 56 7.27 4.76 -7.55
CA LYS A 56 7.71 3.80 -6.51
C LYS A 56 7.56 4.43 -5.13
N MET A 57 6.89 3.74 -4.25
CA MET A 57 6.66 4.17 -2.87
C MET A 57 6.99 3.03 -1.91
N SER A 58 7.60 3.35 -0.80
CA SER A 58 7.88 2.38 0.27
C SER A 58 7.74 3.04 1.64
N MET A 59 7.12 2.34 2.57
CA MET A 59 6.98 2.78 3.95
C MET A 59 7.45 1.70 4.91
N SER A 60 8.32 2.11 5.86
CA SER A 60 8.73 1.28 6.99
C SER A 60 8.01 1.73 8.25
N PHE A 61 7.40 0.82 8.97
CA PHE A 61 6.66 1.10 10.21
C PHE A 61 6.80 -0.05 11.21
N TYR A 62 6.39 0.21 12.46
CA TYR A 62 6.51 -0.77 13.54
C TYR A 62 5.15 -1.06 14.17
N ILE A 63 4.83 -2.35 14.30
CA ILE A 63 3.68 -2.85 15.03
C ILE A 63 4.18 -3.88 16.03
N ASN A 64 3.85 -3.71 17.32
CA ASN A 64 4.25 -4.63 18.40
C ASN A 64 5.76 -4.96 18.37
N LYS A 65 6.61 -3.95 18.16
CA LYS A 65 8.09 -4.04 18.06
C LYS A 65 8.61 -4.76 16.81
N LEU A 66 7.77 -5.30 15.94
CA LEU A 66 8.15 -5.86 14.65
C LEU A 66 8.18 -4.76 13.59
N LYS A 67 9.24 -4.74 12.78
CA LYS A 67 9.35 -3.84 11.63
C LYS A 67 8.64 -4.44 10.44
N TYR A 68 7.83 -3.64 9.77
CA TYR A 68 7.20 -3.97 8.49
C TYR A 68 7.72 -3.04 7.40
N ILE A 69 7.76 -3.54 6.16
CA ILE A 69 8.02 -2.74 4.97
C ILE A 69 6.95 -3.07 3.94
N LEU A 70 6.17 -2.07 3.57
CA LEU A 70 5.18 -2.14 2.51
C LEU A 70 5.63 -1.26 1.34
N SER A 71 5.67 -1.83 0.14
CA SER A 71 6.16 -1.15 -1.06
C SER A 71 5.18 -1.31 -2.21
N PHE A 72 5.06 -0.25 -3.02
CA PHE A 72 4.25 -0.20 -4.24
C PHE A 72 5.06 0.30 -5.42
N GLU A 73 4.77 -0.24 -6.60
CA GLU A 73 5.09 0.34 -7.89
C GLU A 73 3.80 0.46 -8.69
N LEU A 74 3.42 1.67 -9.09
CA LEU A 74 2.13 1.95 -9.69
C LEU A 74 2.19 3.10 -10.69
N ASP A 75 1.22 3.13 -11.59
CA ASP A 75 0.93 4.27 -12.46
C ASP A 75 -0.52 4.74 -12.24
N SER A 76 -1.02 5.62 -13.10
CA SER A 76 -2.37 6.15 -13.00
C SER A 76 -3.49 5.11 -13.18
N LYS A 77 -3.17 3.93 -13.75
CA LYS A 77 -4.15 2.88 -14.07
C LYS A 77 -4.02 1.67 -13.14
N TYR A 78 -2.78 1.20 -12.91
CA TYR A 78 -2.51 -0.09 -12.30
C TYR A 78 -1.51 -0.01 -11.16
N ILE A 79 -1.65 -0.93 -10.20
CA ILE A 79 -0.59 -1.27 -9.26
C ILE A 79 0.22 -2.40 -9.90
N HIS A 80 1.43 -2.11 -10.38
CA HIS A 80 2.30 -3.06 -11.08
C HIS A 80 2.96 -4.06 -10.13
N SER A 81 3.39 -3.59 -8.98
CA SER A 81 3.86 -4.47 -7.92
C SER A 81 3.47 -3.96 -6.53
N GLU A 82 3.28 -4.89 -5.61
CA GLU A 82 3.05 -4.63 -4.20
C GLU A 82 3.73 -5.73 -3.40
N THR A 83 4.48 -5.36 -2.36
CA THR A 83 5.14 -6.32 -1.48
C THR A 83 5.02 -5.91 -0.03
N LEU A 84 4.77 -6.88 0.84
CA LEU A 84 4.78 -6.69 2.30
C LEU A 84 5.76 -7.66 2.95
N PHE A 85 6.71 -7.10 3.68
CA PHE A 85 7.66 -7.84 4.49
C PHE A 85 7.49 -7.57 5.98
N VAL A 86 7.82 -8.55 6.81
CA VAL A 86 7.97 -8.41 8.26
C VAL A 86 9.36 -8.88 8.69
N TYR A 87 9.95 -8.18 9.64
CA TYR A 87 11.21 -8.55 10.27
C TYR A 87 10.93 -9.12 11.66
N GLU A 88 10.83 -10.44 11.74
CA GLU A 88 10.77 -11.19 13.01
C GLU A 88 12.18 -11.54 13.50
N SER A 89 13.17 -11.44 12.61
CA SER A 89 14.59 -11.62 12.86
C SER A 89 15.38 -10.64 11.97
N ILE A 90 16.69 -10.85 11.85
CA ILE A 90 17.57 -10.06 10.97
C ILE A 90 17.14 -10.18 9.50
N ARG A 91 16.62 -11.33 9.08
CA ARG A 91 16.16 -11.56 7.70
C ARG A 91 14.68 -11.25 7.57
N PRO A 92 14.27 -10.47 6.53
CA PRO A 92 12.87 -10.22 6.27
C PRO A 92 12.14 -11.49 5.81
N THR A 93 10.91 -11.65 6.28
CA THR A 93 9.97 -12.65 5.80
C THR A 93 8.94 -11.98 4.91
N LYS A 94 8.79 -12.46 3.67
CA LYS A 94 7.75 -11.98 2.75
C LYS A 94 6.39 -12.49 3.22
N LEU A 95 5.46 -11.58 3.52
CA LEU A 95 4.09 -11.92 3.84
C LEU A 95 3.27 -12.15 2.57
N TYR A 96 3.42 -11.26 1.59
CA TYR A 96 2.93 -11.48 0.24
C TYR A 96 3.71 -10.66 -0.78
N SER A 97 3.58 -11.04 -2.04
CA SER A 97 3.94 -10.23 -3.19
C SER A 97 2.83 -10.28 -4.23
N ARG A 98 2.67 -9.19 -4.95
CA ARG A 98 1.76 -9.07 -6.08
C ARG A 98 2.51 -8.52 -7.28
N THR A 99 2.20 -9.06 -8.46
CA THR A 99 2.73 -8.57 -9.74
C THR A 99 1.58 -8.52 -10.75
N TYR A 100 1.47 -7.39 -11.45
CA TYR A 100 0.56 -7.23 -12.57
C TYR A 100 1.17 -7.83 -13.83
N ASP A 101 0.40 -8.67 -14.53
CA ASP A 101 0.76 -9.24 -15.82
C ASP A 101 -0.07 -8.59 -16.93
N SER A 102 0.61 -7.83 -17.79
CA SER A 102 -0.02 -7.14 -18.92
C SER A 102 -0.54 -8.07 -20.02
N ASN A 103 -0.04 -9.31 -20.10
CA ASN A 103 -0.48 -10.27 -21.12
C ASN A 103 -1.88 -10.84 -20.80
N THR A 104 -2.16 -10.99 -19.52
CA THR A 104 -3.44 -11.55 -19.04
C THR A 104 -4.38 -10.49 -18.48
N ASP A 105 -3.94 -9.21 -18.43
CA ASP A 105 -4.62 -8.10 -17.77
C ASP A 105 -5.09 -8.46 -16.35
N SER A 106 -4.24 -9.15 -15.61
CA SER A 106 -4.55 -9.63 -14.26
C SER A 106 -3.35 -9.51 -13.33
N SER A 107 -3.61 -9.68 -12.02
CA SER A 107 -2.55 -9.67 -11.01
C SER A 107 -2.37 -11.04 -10.41
N VAL A 108 -1.13 -11.48 -10.30
CA VAL A 108 -0.75 -12.70 -9.57
C VAL A 108 -0.32 -12.32 -8.16
N ILE A 109 -0.89 -13.00 -7.16
CA ILE A 109 -0.57 -12.79 -5.75
C ILE A 109 0.02 -14.07 -5.17
N GLU A 110 1.20 -13.95 -4.57
CA GLU A 110 1.85 -15.01 -3.81
C GLU A 110 1.79 -14.68 -2.33
N PHE A 111 1.13 -15.55 -1.55
CA PHE A 111 1.06 -15.41 -0.10
C PHE A 111 2.15 -16.24 0.57
N GLY A 112 2.86 -15.64 1.52
CA GLY A 112 3.83 -16.34 2.34
C GLY A 112 3.18 -17.34 3.30
N SER A 113 3.81 -18.49 3.51
CA SER A 113 3.31 -19.53 4.42
C SER A 113 3.10 -19.05 5.87
N ASN A 114 3.86 -18.03 6.29
CA ASN A 114 3.75 -17.42 7.62
C ASN A 114 2.44 -16.67 7.88
N LEU A 115 1.65 -16.37 6.83
CA LEU A 115 0.31 -15.81 7.00
C LEU A 115 -0.71 -16.84 7.48
N LYS A 116 -0.45 -18.14 7.26
CA LYS A 116 -1.35 -19.26 7.62
C LYS A 116 -2.78 -19.08 7.05
N LEU A 117 -2.89 -18.48 5.87
CA LEU A 117 -4.15 -18.34 5.16
C LEU A 117 -4.54 -19.67 4.51
N SER A 118 -5.79 -20.09 4.65
CA SER A 118 -6.35 -21.20 3.89
C SER A 118 -6.36 -20.89 2.38
N LYS A 119 -6.37 -21.91 1.54
CA LYS A 119 -6.43 -21.73 0.08
C LYS A 119 -7.67 -20.91 -0.32
N LYS A 120 -8.83 -21.20 0.31
CA LYS A 120 -10.08 -20.47 0.10
C LYS A 120 -9.92 -18.97 0.37
N SER A 121 -9.24 -18.60 1.47
CA SER A 121 -9.01 -17.19 1.82
C SER A 121 -8.04 -16.51 0.87
N GLN A 122 -6.98 -17.22 0.43
CA GLN A 122 -6.07 -16.71 -0.59
C GLN A 122 -6.82 -16.44 -1.90
N ASP A 123 -7.67 -17.37 -2.36
CA ASP A 123 -8.46 -17.21 -3.58
C ASP A 123 -9.49 -16.07 -3.45
N THR A 124 -10.11 -15.90 -2.26
CA THR A 124 -11.03 -14.80 -1.97
C THR A 124 -10.33 -13.44 -2.07
N ILE A 125 -9.17 -13.29 -1.42
CA ILE A 125 -8.40 -12.03 -1.47
C ILE A 125 -7.94 -11.77 -2.90
N SER A 126 -7.41 -12.78 -3.60
CA SER A 126 -6.95 -12.65 -4.97
C SER A 126 -8.07 -12.23 -5.92
N GLY A 127 -9.26 -12.84 -5.80
CA GLY A 127 -10.44 -12.51 -6.61
C GLY A 127 -10.96 -11.08 -6.37
N ASN A 128 -10.81 -10.56 -5.15
CA ASN A 128 -11.19 -9.19 -4.81
C ASN A 128 -10.11 -8.15 -5.16
N THR A 129 -8.88 -8.57 -5.47
CA THR A 129 -7.77 -7.67 -5.79
C THR A 129 -7.78 -7.33 -7.28
N ILE A 130 -8.57 -6.33 -7.66
CA ILE A 130 -8.55 -5.80 -9.04
C ILE A 130 -7.27 -5.00 -9.31
N ASN A 131 -6.94 -4.73 -10.59
CA ASN A 131 -5.62 -4.22 -10.98
C ASN A 131 -5.23 -2.86 -10.40
N ASN A 132 -6.20 -2.04 -10.01
CA ASN A 132 -6.03 -0.72 -9.37
C ASN A 132 -6.28 -0.73 -7.85
N CYS A 133 -6.43 -1.92 -7.25
CA CYS A 133 -6.69 -2.12 -5.82
C CYS A 133 -5.48 -2.76 -5.14
N SER A 134 -5.10 -2.35 -3.94
CA SER A 134 -4.09 -3.04 -3.15
C SER A 134 -4.60 -4.37 -2.56
N VAL A 135 -3.68 -5.29 -2.29
CA VAL A 135 -3.99 -6.55 -1.59
C VAL A 135 -4.57 -6.28 -0.20
N LEU A 136 -4.06 -5.28 0.50
CA LEU A 136 -4.56 -4.91 1.84
C LEU A 136 -5.97 -4.31 1.79
N ALA A 137 -6.29 -3.48 0.79
CA ALA A 137 -7.64 -2.94 0.63
C ALA A 137 -8.64 -4.06 0.30
N ALA A 138 -8.27 -5.00 -0.58
CA ALA A 138 -9.08 -6.18 -0.89
C ALA A 138 -9.25 -7.10 0.34
N PHE A 139 -8.17 -7.32 1.11
CA PHE A 139 -8.20 -8.06 2.37
C PHE A 139 -9.20 -7.44 3.36
N GLY A 140 -9.15 -6.12 3.57
CA GLY A 140 -10.05 -5.41 4.50
C GLY A 140 -11.54 -5.49 4.12
N LYS A 141 -11.87 -5.91 2.91
CA LYS A 141 -13.25 -6.16 2.43
C LYS A 141 -13.60 -7.65 2.30
N SER A 142 -12.67 -8.53 2.65
CA SER A 142 -12.83 -9.98 2.56
C SER A 142 -13.10 -10.58 3.94
N ASN A 143 -14.03 -11.54 3.99
CA ASN A 143 -14.29 -12.31 5.22
C ASN A 143 -13.36 -13.53 5.24
N VAL A 144 -12.20 -13.36 5.86
CA VAL A 144 -11.12 -14.35 5.92
C VAL A 144 -10.57 -14.48 7.34
N GLU A 145 -9.73 -15.48 7.57
CA GLU A 145 -9.11 -15.75 8.88
C GLU A 145 -8.26 -14.56 9.34
N LYS A 146 -8.22 -14.36 10.66
CA LYS A 146 -7.36 -13.36 11.27
C LYS A 146 -5.87 -13.74 11.10
N THR A 147 -5.10 -12.80 10.57
CA THR A 147 -3.66 -12.97 10.30
C THR A 147 -2.89 -11.69 10.62
N LYS A 148 -1.57 -11.67 10.38
CA LYS A 148 -0.76 -10.44 10.47
C LYS A 148 -1.23 -9.32 9.53
N LEU A 149 -2.02 -9.61 8.50
CA LEU A 149 -2.60 -8.58 7.64
C LEU A 149 -3.61 -7.71 8.39
N ASN A 150 -4.31 -8.27 9.42
CA ASN A 150 -5.19 -7.47 10.29
C ASN A 150 -4.38 -6.41 11.03
N ASP A 151 -3.23 -6.79 11.62
CA ASP A 151 -2.41 -5.85 12.38
C ASP A 151 -1.95 -4.69 11.48
N VAL A 152 -1.56 -4.99 10.24
CA VAL A 152 -1.14 -3.98 9.26
C VAL A 152 -2.31 -3.10 8.82
N TYR A 153 -3.46 -3.69 8.48
CA TYR A 153 -4.66 -2.95 8.10
C TYR A 153 -5.13 -2.01 9.21
N ASP A 154 -5.22 -2.53 10.43
CA ASP A 154 -5.64 -1.78 11.63
C ASP A 154 -4.65 -0.64 11.97
N TYR A 155 -3.34 -0.86 11.76
CA TYR A 155 -2.34 0.18 11.93
C TYR A 155 -2.63 1.39 11.02
N PHE A 156 -2.91 1.17 9.74
CA PHE A 156 -3.26 2.25 8.82
C PHE A 156 -4.63 2.86 9.11
N ALA A 157 -5.59 2.07 9.56
CA ALA A 157 -6.93 2.55 9.89
C ALA A 157 -6.97 3.41 11.17
N MET A 158 -6.18 3.04 12.20
CA MET A 158 -6.31 3.63 13.53
C MET A 158 -5.14 4.56 13.91
N GLN A 159 -3.93 4.28 13.43
CA GLN A 159 -2.73 5.00 13.87
C GLN A 159 -2.22 6.01 12.85
N VAL A 160 -2.36 5.73 11.57
CA VAL A 160 -2.07 6.72 10.52
C VAL A 160 -3.29 7.61 10.34
N LYS A 161 -3.28 8.79 10.97
CA LYS A 161 -4.42 9.72 10.95
C LYS A 161 -4.46 10.51 9.65
N ASP A 162 -5.65 11.04 9.36
CA ASP A 162 -5.85 11.92 8.22
C ASP A 162 -4.96 13.16 8.34
N VAL A 163 -4.38 13.56 7.22
CA VAL A 163 -3.65 14.81 7.11
C VAL A 163 -4.64 15.95 6.96
N LEU A 164 -4.81 16.73 8.00
CA LEU A 164 -5.61 17.95 7.93
C LEU A 164 -4.76 19.06 7.30
N ALA A 165 -5.08 19.44 6.07
CA ALA A 165 -4.52 20.63 5.48
C ALA A 165 -5.08 21.88 6.19
N PRO A 166 -4.25 22.83 6.63
CA PRO A 166 -4.76 24.08 7.19
C PRO A 166 -5.59 24.82 6.13
N GLY A 167 -6.86 25.08 6.41
CA GLY A 167 -7.72 25.91 5.56
C GLY A 167 -8.73 25.17 4.67
N MET A 168 -9.08 23.92 4.96
CA MET A 168 -10.30 23.31 4.44
C MET A 168 -11.41 23.36 5.49
#